data_d2a5bdaa0d9e7896661e5a01f814aa20
#
_entry.id   d2a5bdaa0d9e7896661e5a01f814aa20
#
_cell.length_a   1.000
_cell.length_b   1.000
_cell.length_c   1.000
_cell.angle_alpha   90.00
_cell.angle_beta   90.00
_cell.angle_gamma   90.00
#
_symmetry.space_group_name_H-M   'P 1'
#
loop_
_entity.id
_entity.type
_entity.pdbx_description
1 polymer ?
#
loop_
_entity_poly.entity_id
_entity_poly.type
_entity_poly.pdbx_seq_one_letter_code
_entity_poly.pdbx_strand_id
1 'polypeptide(L)'
;MTSGLTNREVIRVVNRYIGVSGGYLGMPGPFTYRTHADFYSEYCDLDVSLVGQEGTTRQIFIGVLSSMPPFDQAKVLRGVIERFPPDEDGAPATRKAAHVELLTLIRRLESGPLVAGVSPQITSEVVRRALLDAENLIRTSGPTSAVDRVHTALHGYLVALCQGAGVSYQETDSMVAIFKKVRVCHPAVADLGPRARDIERVLNACSAILDAMLPVRNRASVAHPNAELLGEVEARLVINVGRTLLSYLDAKLF
;
A
#
# COMPACT_ATOMS: atom_id res chain seq x y z
N MET A 1 4.14 -3.85 6.48
CA MET A 1 2.97 -3.49 7.31
C MET A 1 2.08 -2.65 6.44
N THR A 2 0.79 -3.00 6.30
CA THR A 2 -0.19 -2.05 5.77
C THR A 2 -0.10 -0.83 6.64
N SER A 3 0.25 0.28 6.06
CA SER A 3 0.18 1.52 6.81
C SER A 3 -1.29 1.82 7.07
N GLY A 4 -1.72 1.70 8.30
CA GLY A 4 -2.99 2.23 8.74
C GLY A 4 -3.11 3.72 8.38
N LEU A 5 -4.12 4.37 8.89
CA LEU A 5 -4.27 5.80 8.74
C LEU A 5 -3.09 6.55 9.37
N THR A 6 -2.54 7.50 8.65
CA THR A 6 -1.58 8.44 9.23
C THR A 6 -2.29 9.41 10.17
N ASN A 7 -1.58 9.98 11.16
CA ASN A 7 -2.15 11.00 12.04
C ASN A 7 -2.79 12.16 11.26
N ARG A 8 -2.20 12.56 10.12
CA ARG A 8 -2.75 13.60 9.26
C ARG A 8 -4.09 13.20 8.66
N GLU A 9 -4.26 11.95 8.23
CA GLU A 9 -5.51 11.43 7.68
C GLU A 9 -6.58 11.33 8.76
N VAL A 10 -6.25 10.82 9.94
CA VAL A 10 -7.17 10.78 11.10
C VAL A 10 -7.68 12.19 11.44
N ILE A 11 -6.79 13.17 11.54
CA ILE A 11 -7.17 14.56 11.83
C ILE A 11 -8.04 15.15 10.71
N ARG A 12 -7.79 14.81 9.44
CA ARG A 12 -8.63 15.26 8.33
C ARG A 12 -10.03 14.64 8.39
N VAL A 13 -10.14 13.34 8.67
CA VAL A 13 -11.44 12.67 8.88
C VAL A 13 -12.22 13.38 9.97
N VAL A 14 -11.59 13.61 11.12
CA VAL A 14 -12.21 14.26 12.27
C VAL A 14 -12.65 15.70 11.95
N ASN A 15 -11.78 16.51 11.38
CA ASN A 15 -12.07 17.95 11.25
C ASN A 15 -12.87 18.29 9.98
N ARG A 16 -12.69 17.54 8.87
CA ARG A 16 -13.30 17.90 7.58
C ARG A 16 -14.54 17.08 7.28
N TYR A 17 -14.58 15.83 7.74
CA TYR A 17 -15.73 14.95 7.49
C TYR A 17 -16.70 14.93 8.68
N ILE A 18 -16.25 14.47 9.84
CA ILE A 18 -17.12 14.35 11.02
C ILE A 18 -17.55 15.74 11.53
N GLY A 19 -16.58 16.64 11.66
CA GLY A 19 -16.77 17.98 12.22
C GLY A 19 -16.71 18.00 13.74
N VAL A 20 -16.56 19.21 14.30
CA VAL A 20 -16.53 19.47 15.74
C VAL A 20 -17.47 20.62 16.05
N SER A 21 -18.35 20.45 17.02
CA SER A 21 -19.29 21.47 17.48
C SER A 21 -19.23 21.61 19.00
N GLY A 22 -18.98 22.83 19.50
CA GLY A 22 -18.91 23.09 20.94
C GLY A 22 -17.85 22.25 21.70
N GLY A 23 -16.77 21.81 21.01
CA GLY A 23 -15.74 20.94 21.59
C GLY A 23 -16.06 19.44 21.50
N TYR A 24 -17.25 19.06 21.06
CA TYR A 24 -17.65 17.66 20.86
C TYR A 24 -17.50 17.22 19.42
N LEU A 25 -17.18 15.94 19.23
CA LEU A 25 -17.07 15.32 17.91
C LEU A 25 -18.45 15.09 17.31
N GLY A 26 -18.65 15.50 16.04
CA GLY A 26 -19.86 15.26 15.26
C GLY A 26 -20.65 16.53 14.93
N MET A 27 -21.08 16.62 13.67
CA MET A 27 -22.00 17.67 13.16
C MET A 27 -22.86 17.09 12.03
N PRO A 28 -24.21 17.27 12.08
CA PRO A 28 -25.01 17.60 13.23
C PRO A 28 -25.06 16.42 14.22
N GLY A 29 -25.47 16.67 15.45
CA GLY A 29 -25.63 15.62 16.46
C GLY A 29 -24.28 15.11 17.01
N PRO A 30 -23.62 15.89 17.90
CA PRO A 30 -22.33 15.52 18.45
C PRO A 30 -22.41 14.25 19.30
N PHE A 31 -21.32 13.50 19.35
CA PHE A 31 -21.17 12.37 20.25
C PHE A 31 -21.24 12.83 21.73
N THR A 32 -22.13 12.24 22.48
CA THR A 32 -21.96 12.11 23.93
C THR A 32 -21.02 10.95 24.20
N TYR A 33 -20.54 10.80 25.44
CA TYR A 33 -19.71 9.63 25.78
C TYR A 33 -20.45 8.31 25.56
N ARG A 34 -21.75 8.26 25.82
CA ARG A 34 -22.59 7.09 25.58
C ARG A 34 -22.75 6.78 24.11
N THR A 35 -23.19 7.74 23.31
CA THR A 35 -23.39 7.52 21.87
C THR A 35 -22.08 7.28 21.12
N HIS A 36 -20.95 7.72 21.69
CA HIS A 36 -19.64 7.37 21.17
C HIS A 36 -19.28 5.90 21.46
N ALA A 37 -19.61 5.39 22.65
CA ALA A 37 -19.40 3.98 22.95
C ALA A 37 -20.28 3.08 22.08
N ASP A 38 -21.55 3.43 21.91
CA ASP A 38 -22.53 2.69 21.12
C ASP A 38 -22.16 2.68 19.60
N PHE A 39 -21.49 3.72 19.11
CA PHE A 39 -21.16 3.89 17.70
C PHE A 39 -20.38 2.71 17.11
N TYR A 40 -19.43 2.14 17.84
CA TYR A 40 -18.57 1.08 17.32
C TYR A 40 -19.35 -0.23 17.11
N SER A 41 -20.26 -0.57 18.00
CA SER A 41 -21.11 -1.75 17.86
C SER A 41 -22.24 -1.52 16.86
N GLU A 42 -22.86 -0.34 16.87
CA GLU A 42 -24.03 -0.03 16.05
C GLU A 42 -23.70 0.18 14.57
N TYR A 43 -22.60 0.90 14.27
CA TYR A 43 -22.25 1.30 12.90
C TYR A 43 -21.01 0.58 12.32
N CYS A 44 -20.18 -0.05 13.15
CA CYS A 44 -18.91 -0.59 12.69
C CYS A 44 -18.79 -2.11 12.85
N ASP A 45 -19.72 -2.76 13.52
CA ASP A 45 -19.62 -4.18 13.90
C ASP A 45 -18.27 -4.47 14.59
N LEU A 46 -17.94 -3.64 15.60
CA LEU A 46 -16.71 -3.73 16.39
C LEU A 46 -17.06 -3.67 17.89
N ASP A 47 -16.48 -4.57 18.66
CA ASP A 47 -16.54 -4.52 20.12
C ASP A 47 -15.38 -3.67 20.66
N VAL A 48 -15.67 -2.41 20.98
CA VAL A 48 -14.69 -1.43 21.45
C VAL A 48 -15.07 -0.93 22.84
N SER A 49 -14.29 -1.29 23.83
CA SER A 49 -14.47 -0.75 25.19
C SER A 49 -13.80 0.62 25.32
N LEU A 50 -14.59 1.62 25.74
CA LEU A 50 -14.09 2.95 26.09
C LEU A 50 -13.90 3.13 27.62
N VAL A 51 -14.04 2.07 28.39
CA VAL A 51 -13.85 2.10 29.85
C VAL A 51 -12.42 2.48 30.18
N GLY A 52 -12.25 3.50 31.02
CA GLY A 52 -10.93 4.01 31.40
C GLY A 52 -10.27 4.96 30.39
N GLN A 53 -10.93 5.29 29.28
CA GLN A 53 -10.46 6.32 28.35
C GLN A 53 -10.75 7.71 28.94
N GLU A 54 -9.72 8.54 29.05
CA GLU A 54 -9.83 9.91 29.52
C GLU A 54 -9.71 10.91 28.37
N GLY A 55 -10.41 12.06 28.49
CA GLY A 55 -10.35 13.13 27.50
C GLY A 55 -11.67 13.41 26.82
N THR A 56 -11.69 14.30 25.85
CA THR A 56 -12.88 14.64 25.06
C THR A 56 -13.25 13.50 24.10
N THR A 57 -14.53 13.43 23.67
CA THR A 57 -14.96 12.43 22.67
C THR A 57 -14.10 12.48 21.41
N ARG A 58 -13.61 13.67 21.01
CA ARG A 58 -12.67 13.86 19.91
C ARG A 58 -11.33 13.19 20.17
N GLN A 59 -10.74 13.39 21.34
CA GLN A 59 -9.44 12.78 21.69
C GLN A 59 -9.53 11.28 21.80
N ILE A 60 -10.58 10.75 22.42
CA ILE A 60 -10.84 9.32 22.53
C ILE A 60 -11.00 8.71 21.14
N PHE A 61 -11.81 9.30 20.26
CA PHE A 61 -11.99 8.80 18.89
C PHE A 61 -10.69 8.75 18.09
N ILE A 62 -9.87 9.82 18.17
CA ILE A 62 -8.55 9.86 17.52
C ILE A 62 -7.65 8.74 18.04
N GLY A 63 -7.57 8.56 19.34
CA GLY A 63 -6.75 7.51 19.98
C GLY A 63 -7.18 6.11 19.56
N VAL A 64 -8.48 5.82 19.65
CA VAL A 64 -9.05 4.52 19.28
C VAL A 64 -8.81 4.24 17.79
N LEU A 65 -9.18 5.17 16.90
CA LEU A 65 -9.01 4.98 15.46
C LEU A 65 -7.54 4.80 15.08
N SER A 66 -6.61 5.54 15.70
CA SER A 66 -5.18 5.43 15.41
C SER A 66 -4.55 4.12 15.88
N SER A 67 -5.11 3.47 16.92
CA SER A 67 -4.60 2.22 17.49
C SER A 67 -5.13 0.96 16.79
N MET A 68 -6.18 1.08 16.00
CA MET A 68 -6.84 -0.05 15.33
C MET A 68 -6.00 -0.60 14.16
N PRO A 69 -6.12 -1.92 13.87
CA PRO A 69 -5.62 -2.49 12.63
C PRO A 69 -6.29 -1.84 11.40
N PRO A 70 -5.62 -1.81 10.23
CA PRO A 70 -6.14 -1.17 9.02
C PRO A 70 -7.55 -1.61 8.61
N PHE A 71 -7.86 -2.91 8.73
CA PHE A 71 -9.19 -3.43 8.39
C PHE A 71 -10.28 -2.87 9.31
N ASP A 72 -10.00 -2.77 10.61
CA ASP A 72 -10.96 -2.19 11.57
C ASP A 72 -11.07 -0.68 11.39
N GLN A 73 -9.97 0.00 11.04
CA GLN A 73 -10.03 1.41 10.62
C GLN A 73 -10.98 1.62 9.44
N ALA A 74 -10.97 0.69 8.45
CA ALA A 74 -11.90 0.76 7.32
C ALA A 74 -13.36 0.61 7.77
N LYS A 75 -13.65 -0.32 8.68
CA LYS A 75 -14.99 -0.48 9.27
C LYS A 75 -15.46 0.81 9.97
N VAL A 76 -14.57 1.42 10.78
CA VAL A 76 -14.87 2.69 11.45
C VAL A 76 -15.17 3.79 10.44
N LEU A 77 -14.37 3.90 9.35
CA LEU A 77 -14.63 4.91 8.32
C LEU A 77 -15.98 4.68 7.59
N ARG A 78 -16.37 3.43 7.36
CA ARG A 78 -17.73 3.12 6.82
C ARG A 78 -18.82 3.51 7.79
N GLY A 79 -18.69 3.16 9.07
CA GLY A 79 -19.62 3.59 10.10
C GLY A 79 -19.71 5.11 10.24
N VAL A 80 -18.59 5.81 10.05
CA VAL A 80 -18.58 7.28 10.00
C VAL A 80 -19.40 7.81 8.83
N ILE A 81 -19.33 7.20 7.64
CA ILE A 81 -20.16 7.61 6.48
C ILE A 81 -21.63 7.36 6.76
N GLU A 82 -21.98 6.23 7.36
CA GLU A 82 -23.33 5.86 7.69
C GLU A 82 -23.93 6.78 8.76
N ARG A 83 -23.18 7.05 9.82
CA ARG A 83 -23.62 7.93 10.93
C ARG A 83 -23.67 9.41 10.54
N PHE A 84 -22.83 9.83 9.60
CA PHE A 84 -22.68 11.21 9.14
C PHE A 84 -22.75 11.26 7.61
N PRO A 85 -23.93 11.13 6.99
CA PRO A 85 -24.09 11.16 5.54
C PRO A 85 -23.53 12.43 4.90
N PRO A 86 -22.97 12.36 3.67
CA PRO A 86 -22.36 13.51 3.04
C PRO A 86 -23.32 14.66 2.72
N ASP A 87 -24.60 14.35 2.56
CA ASP A 87 -25.67 15.29 2.17
C ASP A 87 -26.58 15.69 3.34
N GLU A 88 -26.18 15.41 4.57
CA GLU A 88 -26.95 15.70 5.76
C GLU A 88 -27.07 17.22 6.02
N ASP A 89 -28.26 17.69 6.34
CA ASP A 89 -28.50 19.11 6.67
C ASP A 89 -27.70 19.51 7.94
N GLY A 90 -27.04 20.67 7.87
CA GLY A 90 -26.16 21.14 8.95
C GLY A 90 -24.77 20.49 8.99
N ALA A 91 -24.44 19.66 7.99
CA ALA A 91 -23.10 19.10 7.86
C ALA A 91 -22.05 20.18 7.59
N PRO A 92 -20.75 19.94 7.96
CA PRO A 92 -19.67 20.81 7.57
C PRO A 92 -19.61 21.00 6.05
N ALA A 93 -19.41 22.21 5.56
CA ALA A 93 -19.32 22.52 4.12
C ALA A 93 -18.24 21.69 3.39
N THR A 94 -17.23 21.20 4.14
CA THR A 94 -16.14 20.37 3.60
C THR A 94 -16.50 18.90 3.47
N ARG A 95 -17.63 18.41 4.06
CA ARG A 95 -17.95 16.97 4.14
C ARG A 95 -18.09 16.32 2.76
N LYS A 96 -18.82 16.95 1.82
CA LYS A 96 -18.99 16.42 0.46
C LYS A 96 -17.64 16.21 -0.26
N ALA A 97 -16.75 17.19 -0.19
CA ALA A 97 -15.42 17.06 -0.79
C ALA A 97 -14.58 16.00 -0.08
N ALA A 98 -14.65 15.92 1.25
CA ALA A 98 -13.92 14.94 2.05
C ALA A 98 -14.49 13.51 1.89
N HIS A 99 -15.72 13.32 1.42
CA HIS A 99 -16.33 12.00 1.18
C HIS A 99 -15.54 11.18 0.15
N VAL A 100 -15.13 11.77 -0.94
CA VAL A 100 -14.32 11.09 -1.98
C VAL A 100 -12.96 10.66 -1.41
N GLU A 101 -12.32 11.53 -0.60
CA GLU A 101 -11.08 11.19 0.10
C GLU A 101 -11.30 10.01 1.05
N LEU A 102 -12.41 10.00 1.80
CA LEU A 102 -12.75 8.95 2.75
C LEU A 102 -12.96 7.59 2.06
N LEU A 103 -13.68 7.54 0.95
CA LEU A 103 -13.85 6.32 0.15
C LEU A 103 -12.51 5.78 -0.38
N THR A 104 -11.59 6.66 -0.75
CA THR A 104 -10.24 6.28 -1.19
C THR A 104 -9.44 5.67 -0.03
N LEU A 105 -9.53 6.25 1.17
CA LEU A 105 -8.90 5.69 2.37
C LEU A 105 -9.47 4.30 2.72
N ILE A 106 -10.80 4.13 2.67
CA ILE A 106 -11.46 2.84 2.91
C ILE A 106 -10.94 1.77 1.95
N ARG A 107 -10.94 2.04 0.64
CA ARG A 107 -10.42 1.09 -0.35
C ARG A 107 -8.97 0.70 -0.05
N ARG A 108 -8.11 1.67 0.28
CA ARG A 108 -6.72 1.40 0.65
C ARG A 108 -6.60 0.46 1.85
N LEU A 109 -7.40 0.69 2.89
CA LEU A 109 -7.38 -0.10 4.13
C LEU A 109 -7.93 -1.52 3.95
N GLU A 110 -8.98 -1.68 3.13
CA GLU A 110 -9.64 -2.97 2.86
C GLU A 110 -8.86 -3.84 1.88
N SER A 111 -8.10 -3.25 0.96
CA SER A 111 -7.41 -4.00 -0.09
C SER A 111 -6.27 -4.88 0.42
N GLY A 112 -6.09 -5.01 1.72
CA GLY A 112 -5.03 -5.80 2.35
C GLY A 112 -3.64 -5.19 2.22
N PRO A 113 -2.63 -5.73 2.90
CA PRO A 113 -1.29 -5.22 2.86
C PRO A 113 -0.64 -5.46 1.50
N LEU A 114 -0.04 -4.40 0.94
CA LEU A 114 1.04 -4.60 0.00
C LEU A 114 2.19 -5.30 0.73
N VAL A 115 2.93 -6.15 0.04
CA VAL A 115 4.23 -6.63 0.53
C VAL A 115 5.05 -5.40 0.92
N ALA A 116 5.69 -5.44 2.09
CA ALA A 116 6.45 -4.30 2.60
C ALA A 116 7.45 -3.81 1.54
N GLY A 117 7.60 -2.51 1.42
CA GLY A 117 8.63 -1.91 0.57
C GLY A 117 10.01 -2.35 1.04
N VAL A 118 10.86 -2.75 0.11
CA VAL A 118 12.23 -3.17 0.39
C VAL A 118 13.14 -1.96 0.22
N SER A 119 14.09 -1.81 1.16
CA SER A 119 15.22 -0.88 1.02
C SER A 119 16.49 -1.71 0.80
N PRO A 120 16.81 -2.09 -0.46
CA PRO A 120 17.90 -3.00 -0.73
C PRO A 120 19.25 -2.37 -0.35
N GLN A 121 20.15 -3.20 0.19
CA GLN A 121 21.49 -2.78 0.61
C GLN A 121 22.39 -2.49 -0.60
N ILE A 122 22.30 -3.31 -1.65
CA ILE A 122 22.92 -3.00 -2.95
C ILE A 122 21.91 -2.24 -3.79
N THR A 123 22.16 -0.96 -4.04
CA THR A 123 21.22 -0.13 -4.80
C THR A 123 21.95 0.98 -5.56
N SER A 124 21.42 1.34 -6.71
CA SER A 124 21.79 2.56 -7.42
C SER A 124 20.85 3.69 -7.02
N GLU A 125 21.26 4.95 -7.27
CA GLU A 125 20.41 6.12 -7.04
C GLU A 125 19.08 6.00 -7.80
N VAL A 126 19.09 5.43 -9.01
CA VAL A 126 17.89 5.22 -9.83
C VAL A 126 16.93 4.24 -9.15
N VAL A 127 17.43 3.12 -8.62
CA VAL A 127 16.63 2.13 -7.89
C VAL A 127 16.01 2.74 -6.64
N ARG A 128 16.84 3.41 -5.83
CA ARG A 128 16.39 4.07 -4.60
C ARG A 128 15.28 5.08 -4.88
N ARG A 129 15.46 5.92 -5.90
CA ARG A 129 14.46 6.91 -6.30
C ARG A 129 13.18 6.26 -6.82
N ALA A 130 13.28 5.23 -7.65
CA ALA A 130 12.13 4.52 -8.18
C ALA A 130 11.30 3.86 -7.06
N LEU A 131 11.94 3.31 -6.02
CA LEU A 131 11.24 2.75 -4.85
C LEU A 131 10.54 3.84 -4.04
N LEU A 132 11.18 4.97 -3.78
CA LEU A 132 10.57 6.10 -3.07
C LEU A 132 9.38 6.68 -3.85
N ASP A 133 9.54 6.85 -5.17
CA ASP A 133 8.46 7.33 -6.04
C ASP A 133 7.28 6.34 -6.05
N ALA A 134 7.55 5.01 -6.09
CA ALA A 134 6.52 3.98 -6.00
C ALA A 134 5.71 4.09 -4.71
N GLU A 135 6.38 4.20 -3.56
CA GLU A 135 5.70 4.38 -2.27
C GLU A 135 4.83 5.65 -2.23
N ASN A 136 5.37 6.75 -2.74
CA ASN A 136 4.63 8.00 -2.82
C ASN A 136 3.39 7.89 -3.72
N LEU A 137 3.54 7.29 -4.92
CA LEU A 137 2.44 7.10 -5.87
C LEU A 137 1.36 6.17 -5.32
N ILE A 138 1.73 5.05 -4.67
CA ILE A 138 0.78 4.15 -4.01
C ILE A 138 -0.08 4.92 -3.00
N ARG A 139 0.57 5.78 -2.22
CA ARG A 139 -0.10 6.55 -1.16
C ARG A 139 -0.99 7.68 -1.70
N THR A 140 -0.57 8.36 -2.79
CA THR A 140 -1.24 9.59 -3.28
C THR A 140 -2.20 9.34 -4.44
N SER A 141 -1.90 8.35 -5.30
CA SER A 141 -2.57 8.15 -6.59
C SER A 141 -3.06 6.72 -6.80
N GLY A 142 -2.76 5.83 -5.84
CA GLY A 142 -3.12 4.41 -5.91
C GLY A 142 -2.08 3.52 -6.61
N PRO A 143 -2.22 2.19 -6.45
CA PRO A 143 -1.22 1.22 -6.90
C PRO A 143 -1.01 1.21 -8.42
N THR A 144 -2.05 1.44 -9.23
CA THR A 144 -1.94 1.48 -10.69
C THR A 144 -0.87 2.47 -11.17
N SER A 145 -0.76 3.62 -10.50
CA SER A 145 0.23 4.65 -10.82
C SER A 145 1.68 4.27 -10.47
N ALA A 146 1.87 3.26 -9.61
CA ALA A 146 3.18 2.84 -9.12
C ALA A 146 3.78 1.64 -9.87
N VAL A 147 3.02 0.94 -10.70
CA VAL A 147 3.45 -0.28 -11.42
C VAL A 147 4.75 -0.04 -12.20
N ASP A 148 4.83 1.06 -12.95
CA ASP A 148 6.03 1.42 -13.72
C ASP A 148 7.26 1.63 -12.83
N ARG A 149 7.10 2.27 -11.68
CA ARG A 149 8.20 2.53 -10.75
C ARG A 149 8.73 1.25 -10.11
N VAL A 150 7.84 0.31 -9.75
CA VAL A 150 8.25 -1.01 -9.23
C VAL A 150 8.98 -1.81 -10.31
N HIS A 151 8.50 -1.79 -11.55
CA HIS A 151 9.20 -2.42 -12.67
C HIS A 151 10.60 -1.82 -12.87
N THR A 152 10.73 -0.49 -12.89
CA THR A 152 12.01 0.22 -13.04
C THR A 152 12.96 -0.11 -11.89
N ALA A 153 12.47 -0.14 -10.66
CA ALA A 153 13.28 -0.49 -9.49
C ALA A 153 13.80 -1.92 -9.57
N LEU A 154 12.95 -2.89 -9.90
CA LEU A 154 13.34 -4.29 -9.99
C LEU A 154 14.36 -4.52 -11.12
N HIS A 155 14.14 -3.92 -12.30
CA HIS A 155 15.09 -4.01 -13.41
C HIS A 155 16.46 -3.41 -13.06
N GLY A 156 16.47 -2.19 -12.51
CA GLY A 156 17.69 -1.53 -12.07
C GLY A 156 18.42 -2.29 -10.97
N TYR A 157 17.70 -2.93 -10.05
CA TYR A 157 18.28 -3.77 -9.01
C TYR A 157 18.97 -5.00 -9.59
N LEU A 158 18.33 -5.70 -10.53
CA LEU A 158 18.95 -6.85 -11.22
C LEU A 158 20.22 -6.45 -11.99
N VAL A 159 20.24 -5.28 -12.63
CA VAL A 159 21.42 -4.72 -13.27
C VAL A 159 22.53 -4.47 -12.23
N ALA A 160 22.19 -3.86 -11.10
CA ALA A 160 23.17 -3.61 -10.03
C ALA A 160 23.75 -4.91 -9.47
N LEU A 161 22.96 -5.98 -9.35
CA LEU A 161 23.47 -7.31 -8.97
C LEU A 161 24.44 -7.87 -9.97
N CYS A 162 24.17 -7.75 -11.28
CA CYS A 162 25.11 -8.18 -12.31
C CYS A 162 26.43 -7.42 -12.20
N GLN A 163 26.38 -6.11 -12.05
CA GLN A 163 27.56 -5.26 -11.91
C GLN A 163 28.38 -5.61 -10.67
N GLY A 164 27.74 -5.76 -9.52
CA GLY A 164 28.39 -6.08 -8.25
C GLY A 164 29.05 -7.46 -8.24
N ALA A 165 28.49 -8.44 -8.94
CA ALA A 165 29.02 -9.81 -9.03
C ALA A 165 29.89 -10.08 -10.29
N GLY A 166 30.11 -9.09 -11.14
CA GLY A 166 30.86 -9.28 -12.40
C GLY A 166 30.12 -10.18 -13.41
N VAL A 167 28.80 -10.29 -13.32
CA VAL A 167 27.98 -11.07 -14.26
C VAL A 167 27.81 -10.29 -15.56
N SER A 168 28.19 -10.87 -16.68
CA SER A 168 28.10 -10.22 -17.99
C SER A 168 26.63 -10.10 -18.44
N TYR A 169 26.22 -8.90 -18.82
CA TYR A 169 24.91 -8.60 -19.40
C TYR A 169 25.03 -7.55 -20.50
N GLN A 170 24.00 -7.43 -21.32
CA GLN A 170 23.89 -6.39 -22.35
C GLN A 170 22.82 -5.37 -21.98
N GLU A 171 22.99 -4.12 -22.38
CA GLU A 171 21.98 -3.06 -22.14
C GLU A 171 20.61 -3.38 -22.77
N THR A 172 20.59 -4.19 -23.83
CA THR A 172 19.39 -4.66 -24.52
C THR A 172 18.74 -5.90 -23.88
N ASP A 173 19.36 -6.48 -22.85
CA ASP A 173 18.79 -7.65 -22.17
C ASP A 173 17.48 -7.28 -21.49
N SER A 174 16.47 -8.12 -21.69
CA SER A 174 15.22 -7.99 -20.94
C SER A 174 15.43 -8.29 -19.45
N MET A 175 14.54 -7.77 -18.61
CA MET A 175 14.55 -8.05 -17.17
C MET A 175 14.60 -9.56 -16.88
N VAL A 176 13.89 -10.37 -17.66
CA VAL A 176 13.91 -11.85 -17.55
C VAL A 176 15.27 -12.42 -17.90
N ALA A 177 15.92 -11.91 -18.95
CA ALA A 177 17.25 -12.37 -19.35
C ALA A 177 18.28 -12.07 -18.27
N ILE A 178 18.24 -10.86 -17.70
CA ILE A 178 19.14 -10.47 -16.59
C ILE A 178 18.86 -11.33 -15.35
N PHE A 179 17.59 -11.54 -14.99
CA PHE A 179 17.24 -12.41 -13.85
C PHE A 179 17.76 -13.84 -14.01
N LYS A 180 17.65 -14.43 -15.22
CA LYS A 180 18.21 -15.75 -15.51
C LYS A 180 19.74 -15.77 -15.34
N LYS A 181 20.44 -14.73 -15.81
CA LYS A 181 21.90 -14.62 -15.65
C LYS A 181 22.29 -14.50 -14.16
N VAL A 182 21.59 -13.67 -13.39
CA VAL A 182 21.81 -13.55 -11.93
C VAL A 182 21.62 -14.91 -11.25
N ARG A 183 20.54 -15.64 -11.57
CA ARG A 183 20.29 -16.97 -10.98
C ARG A 183 21.36 -18.00 -11.22
N VAL A 184 22.00 -17.96 -12.39
CA VAL A 184 23.03 -18.94 -12.79
C VAL A 184 24.42 -18.52 -12.34
N CYS A 185 24.74 -17.23 -12.45
CA CYS A 185 26.10 -16.75 -12.32
C CYS A 185 26.40 -16.07 -10.98
N HIS A 186 25.38 -15.54 -10.27
CA HIS A 186 25.63 -14.89 -8.99
C HIS A 186 25.78 -15.93 -7.87
N PRO A 187 26.95 -16.02 -7.17
CA PRO A 187 27.24 -17.12 -6.25
C PRO A 187 26.18 -17.34 -5.17
N ALA A 188 25.73 -16.25 -4.52
CA ALA A 188 24.74 -16.35 -3.46
C ALA A 188 23.34 -16.72 -3.96
N VAL A 189 22.94 -16.32 -5.17
CA VAL A 189 21.63 -16.60 -5.74
C VAL A 189 21.57 -17.99 -6.36
N ALA A 190 22.69 -18.50 -6.89
CA ALA A 190 22.81 -19.84 -7.48
C ALA A 190 22.75 -20.96 -6.41
N ASP A 191 23.14 -20.67 -5.18
CA ASP A 191 22.99 -21.62 -4.06
C ASP A 191 21.53 -21.63 -3.57
N LEU A 192 20.78 -22.67 -3.94
CA LEU A 192 19.36 -22.86 -3.57
C LEU A 192 19.18 -23.75 -2.32
N GLY A 193 20.27 -24.24 -1.73
CA GLY A 193 20.22 -25.07 -0.52
C GLY A 193 19.61 -26.45 -0.73
N PRO A 194 19.22 -27.16 0.34
CA PRO A 194 18.83 -28.57 0.31
C PRO A 194 17.54 -28.86 -0.49
N ARG A 195 16.71 -27.87 -0.74
CA ARG A 195 15.48 -27.97 -1.55
C ARG A 195 15.62 -27.34 -2.94
N ALA A 196 16.82 -27.36 -3.50
CA ALA A 196 17.16 -26.67 -4.75
C ALA A 196 16.15 -26.91 -5.89
N ARG A 197 15.71 -28.15 -6.12
CA ARG A 197 14.74 -28.48 -7.18
C ARG A 197 13.40 -27.78 -7.01
N ASP A 198 12.90 -27.71 -5.77
CA ASP A 198 11.60 -27.08 -5.48
C ASP A 198 11.72 -25.56 -5.64
N ILE A 199 12.79 -24.96 -5.11
CA ILE A 199 13.04 -23.52 -5.22
C ILE A 199 13.31 -23.13 -6.67
N GLU A 200 14.01 -23.95 -7.45
CA GLU A 200 14.20 -23.71 -8.88
C GLU A 200 12.87 -23.63 -9.64
N ARG A 201 11.90 -24.49 -9.31
CA ARG A 201 10.56 -24.43 -9.90
C ARG A 201 9.85 -23.12 -9.57
N VAL A 202 9.94 -22.65 -8.32
CA VAL A 202 9.39 -21.36 -7.91
C VAL A 202 10.04 -20.22 -8.69
N LEU A 203 11.38 -20.19 -8.79
CA LEU A 203 12.11 -19.15 -9.52
C LEU A 203 11.84 -19.20 -11.04
N ASN A 204 11.54 -20.37 -11.61
CA ASN A 204 11.11 -20.47 -13.00
C ASN A 204 9.71 -19.87 -13.20
N ALA A 205 8.77 -20.08 -12.26
CA ALA A 205 7.49 -19.40 -12.26
C ALA A 205 7.67 -17.86 -12.14
N CYS A 206 8.57 -17.42 -11.28
CA CYS A 206 8.93 -16.00 -11.17
C CYS A 206 9.45 -15.42 -12.50
N SER A 207 10.25 -16.20 -13.26
CA SER A 207 10.72 -15.76 -14.59
C SER A 207 9.55 -15.51 -15.55
N ALA A 208 8.52 -16.35 -15.54
CA ALA A 208 7.31 -16.16 -16.36
C ALA A 208 6.52 -14.92 -15.93
N ILE A 209 6.45 -14.64 -14.62
CA ILE A 209 5.80 -13.45 -14.09
C ILE A 209 6.57 -12.18 -14.53
N LEU A 210 7.90 -12.18 -14.43
CA LEU A 210 8.74 -11.07 -14.88
C LEU A 210 8.56 -10.79 -16.38
N ASP A 211 8.41 -11.83 -17.20
CA ASP A 211 8.12 -11.69 -18.63
C ASP A 211 6.77 -10.97 -18.87
N ALA A 212 5.76 -11.32 -18.07
CA ALA A 212 4.45 -10.69 -18.15
C ALA A 212 4.43 -9.24 -17.63
N MET A 213 5.38 -8.83 -16.80
CA MET A 213 5.41 -7.45 -16.25
C MET A 213 5.70 -6.39 -17.32
N LEU A 214 6.49 -6.69 -18.35
CA LEU A 214 6.79 -5.73 -19.41
C LEU A 214 5.55 -5.37 -20.27
N PRO A 215 4.76 -6.33 -20.79
CA PRO A 215 3.48 -6.02 -21.43
C PRO A 215 2.52 -5.24 -20.53
N VAL A 216 2.42 -5.60 -19.26
CA VAL A 216 1.57 -4.90 -18.28
C VAL A 216 2.01 -3.45 -18.13
N ARG A 217 3.31 -3.19 -17.92
CA ARG A 217 3.87 -1.84 -17.87
C ARG A 217 3.54 -1.04 -19.14
N ASN A 218 3.73 -1.64 -20.31
CA ASN A 218 3.60 -0.93 -21.58
C ASN A 218 2.16 -0.70 -22.02
N ARG A 219 1.22 -1.59 -21.64
CA ARG A 219 -0.14 -1.60 -22.16
C ARG A 219 -1.23 -1.28 -21.16
N ALA A 220 -0.93 -1.28 -19.88
CA ALA A 220 -1.94 -1.17 -18.83
C ALA A 220 -1.48 -0.32 -17.63
N SER A 221 -0.37 0.41 -17.73
CA SER A 221 0.09 1.36 -16.71
C SER A 221 0.11 2.79 -17.25
N VAL A 222 0.34 3.75 -16.36
CA VAL A 222 0.46 5.18 -16.72
C VAL A 222 1.77 5.54 -17.42
N ALA A 223 2.67 4.58 -17.63
CA ALA A 223 3.93 4.79 -18.34
C ALA A 223 3.74 5.19 -19.82
N HIS A 224 2.62 4.82 -20.41
CA HIS A 224 2.26 5.11 -21.80
C HIS A 224 0.78 5.57 -21.88
N PRO A 225 0.38 6.30 -22.93
CA PRO A 225 -1.01 6.72 -23.13
C PRO A 225 -1.89 5.52 -23.52
N ASN A 226 -2.27 4.74 -22.52
CA ASN A 226 -3.12 3.57 -22.71
C ASN A 226 -4.60 3.92 -22.58
N ALA A 227 -5.44 3.29 -23.40
CA ALA A 227 -6.90 3.46 -23.34
C ALA A 227 -7.50 2.81 -22.08
N GLU A 228 -6.88 1.71 -21.60
CA GLU A 228 -7.32 0.99 -20.40
C GLU A 228 -6.13 0.80 -19.46
N LEU A 229 -6.36 1.09 -18.18
CA LEU A 229 -5.38 0.89 -17.12
C LEU A 229 -5.72 -0.35 -16.32
N LEU A 230 -4.70 -0.93 -15.65
CA LEU A 230 -4.92 -2.01 -14.67
C LEU A 230 -5.90 -1.58 -13.59
N GLY A 231 -6.79 -2.49 -13.23
CA GLY A 231 -7.56 -2.38 -12.01
C GLY A 231 -6.64 -2.36 -10.77
N GLU A 232 -7.14 -1.81 -9.68
CA GLU A 232 -6.36 -1.63 -8.46
C GLU A 232 -5.87 -2.98 -7.88
N VAL A 233 -6.69 -4.03 -7.98
CA VAL A 233 -6.38 -5.37 -7.45
C VAL A 233 -5.24 -6.00 -8.24
N GLU A 234 -5.28 -5.92 -9.58
CA GLU A 234 -4.25 -6.44 -10.48
C GLU A 234 -2.94 -5.64 -10.35
N ALA A 235 -3.03 -4.33 -10.21
CA ALA A 235 -1.86 -3.49 -9.94
C ALA A 235 -1.17 -3.88 -8.62
N ARG A 236 -1.94 -4.18 -7.58
CA ARG A 236 -1.41 -4.70 -6.30
C ARG A 236 -0.72 -6.05 -6.47
N LEU A 237 -1.30 -6.96 -7.26
CA LEU A 237 -0.67 -8.24 -7.56
C LEU A 237 0.72 -8.03 -8.18
N VAL A 238 0.82 -7.19 -9.21
CA VAL A 238 2.09 -6.90 -9.90
C VAL A 238 3.11 -6.27 -8.95
N ILE A 239 2.71 -5.30 -8.14
CA ILE A 239 3.57 -4.66 -7.15
C ILE A 239 4.06 -5.66 -6.11
N ASN A 240 3.16 -6.51 -5.57
CA ASN A 240 3.50 -7.50 -4.56
C ASN A 240 4.51 -8.53 -5.08
N VAL A 241 4.33 -8.99 -6.30
CA VAL A 241 5.30 -9.91 -6.93
C VAL A 241 6.67 -9.25 -7.10
N GLY A 242 6.71 -8.02 -7.61
CA GLY A 242 7.96 -7.26 -7.75
C GLY A 242 8.69 -7.08 -6.42
N ARG A 243 7.97 -6.70 -5.37
CA ARG A 243 8.51 -6.53 -4.02
C ARG A 243 8.97 -7.86 -3.39
N THR A 244 8.21 -8.94 -3.60
CA THR A 244 8.59 -10.27 -3.12
C THR A 244 9.91 -10.73 -3.72
N LEU A 245 10.09 -10.52 -5.03
CA LEU A 245 11.36 -10.86 -5.70
C LEU A 245 12.52 -9.99 -5.23
N LEU A 246 12.32 -8.68 -5.09
CA LEU A 246 13.32 -7.77 -4.52
C LEU A 246 13.73 -8.23 -3.12
N SER A 247 12.77 -8.50 -2.24
CA SER A 247 13.01 -8.97 -0.87
C SER A 247 13.76 -10.30 -0.82
N TYR A 248 13.37 -11.25 -1.68
CA TYR A 248 14.03 -12.55 -1.77
C TYR A 248 15.52 -12.40 -2.21
N LEU A 249 15.74 -11.63 -3.26
CA LEU A 249 17.10 -11.42 -3.79
C LEU A 249 17.98 -10.69 -2.78
N ASP A 250 17.48 -9.65 -2.15
CA ASP A 250 18.21 -8.89 -1.12
C ASP A 250 18.57 -9.78 0.08
N ALA A 251 17.62 -10.57 0.58
CA ALA A 251 17.85 -11.52 1.68
C ALA A 251 18.80 -12.68 1.33
N LYS A 252 19.01 -12.98 0.05
CA LYS A 252 20.00 -13.98 -0.39
C LYS A 252 21.43 -13.44 -0.39
N LEU A 253 21.59 -12.12 -0.34
CA LEU A 253 22.88 -11.44 -0.43
C LEU A 253 23.43 -11.07 0.96
N PHE A 254 22.55 -10.94 1.93
CA PHE A 254 22.83 -10.48 3.29
C PHE A 254 22.16 -11.38 4.33
#